data_fa3efe47c0e05849ead54444593740c4
#
_entry.id   fa3efe47c0e05849ead54444593740c4
#
_cell.length_a   1.000
_cell.length_b   1.000
_cell.length_c   1.000
_cell.angle_alpha   90.00
_cell.angle_beta   90.00
_cell.angle_gamma   90.00
#
_symmetry.space_group_name_H-M   'P 1'
#
loop_
_entity.id
_entity.type
_entity.pdbx_description
1 polymer ?
#
loop_
_entity_poly.entity_id
_entity_poly.type
_entity_poly.pdbx_seq_one_letter_code
_entity_poly.pdbx_strand_id
1 'polypeptide(L)'
;PGHIFPLRAKKGGVLKRAGHTEAAVDIAAMSGLYPAGVICEIQNPDGSMSRLPQLKQYAKEWGMKLISIADLISYRFQNERFVYRKSDAILPSIFGNFKAYGYINELDGSEHIALVKQKSNKLSEPVLVRMHSECLTGDAFGSLRCDCRPQLEAALARIEKEEEGVVVYLRQEGRGIGLINKLKAYSLQDGGLDTVEANEKLGFPADLRNYGVGAQILTDLGIKKLKLLTNNPRKIAGLGGYGIEVTERVPLVICPGEHNSEYLNVKRQKLGHMLEEEKLNSIDIDPYIAIFLDGDYKSIDLVPIKNKIIEFCEINKINILLESSPRLLAFWNRPKLVWKIVHDKN
;
A
#
# COMPACT_ATOMS: atom_id res chain seq x y z
N PRO A 1 34.69 -4.11 41.16
CA PRO A 1 35.17 -3.79 39.85
C PRO A 1 34.30 -4.49 38.81
N GLY A 2 33.56 -3.68 38.05
CA GLY A 2 32.69 -4.18 36.99
C GLY A 2 33.42 -4.30 35.65
N HIS A 3 32.84 -5.04 34.72
CA HIS A 3 33.29 -5.10 33.33
C HIS A 3 32.39 -4.27 32.46
N ILE A 4 32.97 -3.52 31.53
CA ILE A 4 32.22 -2.85 30.45
C ILE A 4 32.19 -3.80 29.24
N PHE A 5 31.01 -4.23 28.84
CA PHE A 5 30.86 -5.13 27.73
C PHE A 5 30.68 -4.30 26.45
N PRO A 6 31.54 -4.50 25.42
CA PRO A 6 31.35 -3.88 24.14
C PRO A 6 30.11 -4.47 23.43
N LEU A 7 29.15 -3.61 23.07
CA LEU A 7 27.99 -3.98 22.31
C LEU A 7 28.11 -3.42 20.89
N ARG A 8 27.76 -4.23 19.89
CA ARG A 8 27.79 -3.80 18.50
C ARG A 8 26.39 -3.44 18.03
N ALA A 9 26.19 -2.18 17.68
CA ALA A 9 24.94 -1.71 17.05
C ALA A 9 24.72 -2.39 15.70
N LYS A 10 23.47 -2.68 15.36
CA LYS A 10 23.11 -3.17 14.04
C LYS A 10 23.31 -2.07 12.98
N LYS A 11 23.87 -2.44 11.82
CA LYS A 11 23.96 -1.53 10.68
C LYS A 11 22.56 -1.04 10.31
N GLY A 12 22.38 0.28 10.16
CA GLY A 12 21.08 0.94 10.01
C GLY A 12 20.51 1.51 11.32
N GLY A 13 21.17 1.26 12.48
CA GLY A 13 20.85 1.87 13.76
C GLY A 13 19.43 1.57 14.23
N VAL A 14 18.77 2.57 14.84
CA VAL A 14 17.39 2.44 15.36
C VAL A 14 16.36 2.11 14.28
N LEU A 15 16.63 2.42 13.02
CA LEU A 15 15.77 2.06 11.89
C LEU A 15 15.76 0.55 11.62
N LYS A 16 16.81 -0.18 12.05
CA LYS A 16 16.91 -1.63 11.92
C LYS A 16 16.55 -2.36 13.22
N ARG A 17 16.92 -1.82 14.36
CA ARG A 17 16.62 -2.35 15.68
C ARG A 17 16.34 -1.21 16.66
N ALA A 18 15.11 -1.11 17.13
CA ALA A 18 14.68 -0.08 18.10
C ALA A 18 15.27 -0.35 19.50
N GLY A 19 16.59 -0.21 19.63
CA GLY A 19 17.33 -0.51 20.85
C GLY A 19 18.19 0.65 21.33
N HIS A 20 18.51 0.69 22.64
CA HIS A 20 19.34 1.75 23.24
C HIS A 20 20.77 1.74 22.71
N THR A 21 21.32 0.57 22.38
CA THR A 21 22.66 0.42 21.76
C THR A 21 22.71 1.17 20.42
N GLU A 22 21.70 0.94 19.58
CA GLU A 22 21.56 1.60 18.29
C GLU A 22 21.35 3.10 18.46
N ALA A 23 20.48 3.48 19.41
CA ALA A 23 20.19 4.90 19.69
C ALA A 23 21.43 5.68 20.12
N ALA A 24 22.27 5.11 20.99
CA ALA A 24 23.50 5.74 21.44
C ALA A 24 24.47 6.01 20.30
N VAL A 25 24.67 5.03 19.43
CA VAL A 25 25.53 5.14 18.23
C VAL A 25 24.97 6.14 17.23
N ASP A 26 23.66 6.10 16.96
CA ASP A 26 22.99 7.00 16.03
C ASP A 26 23.09 8.46 16.50
N ILE A 27 22.81 8.74 17.80
CA ILE A 27 22.88 10.09 18.34
C ILE A 27 24.32 10.62 18.24
N ALA A 28 25.33 9.81 18.58
CA ALA A 28 26.73 10.19 18.43
C ALA A 28 27.07 10.55 16.98
N ALA A 29 26.72 9.68 16.04
CA ALA A 29 26.97 9.91 14.61
C ALA A 29 26.25 11.16 14.07
N MET A 30 24.97 11.36 14.43
CA MET A 30 24.18 12.53 14.02
C MET A 30 24.69 13.84 14.62
N SER A 31 25.36 13.75 15.77
CA SER A 31 26.04 14.90 16.41
C SER A 31 27.43 15.19 15.82
N GLY A 32 27.85 14.48 14.77
CA GLY A 32 29.18 14.61 14.17
C GLY A 32 30.31 14.03 14.99
N LEU A 33 30.01 13.21 16.00
CA LEU A 33 30.96 12.55 16.86
C LEU A 33 31.30 11.14 16.32
N TYR A 34 32.36 10.53 16.89
CA TYR A 34 32.66 9.14 16.59
C TYR A 34 31.45 8.25 16.97
N PRO A 35 31.01 7.33 16.08
CA PRO A 35 29.78 6.56 16.28
C PRO A 35 29.95 5.46 17.35
N ALA A 36 30.11 5.90 18.58
CA ALA A 36 30.19 5.09 19.80
C ALA A 36 29.56 5.87 20.97
N GLY A 37 28.97 5.16 21.91
CA GLY A 37 28.37 5.76 23.10
C GLY A 37 28.43 4.81 24.30
N VAL A 38 28.46 5.38 25.49
CA VAL A 38 28.31 4.64 26.75
C VAL A 38 26.84 4.67 27.14
N ILE A 39 26.29 3.52 27.50
CA ILE A 39 24.92 3.39 28.00
C ILE A 39 24.94 2.84 29.42
N CYS A 40 24.03 3.33 30.24
CA CYS A 40 23.87 2.89 31.64
C CYS A 40 22.38 2.96 31.99
N GLU A 41 21.86 1.91 32.59
CA GLU A 41 20.51 1.85 33.13
C GLU A 41 20.37 2.74 34.37
N ILE A 42 19.27 3.47 34.48
CA ILE A 42 18.96 4.30 35.64
C ILE A 42 18.07 3.49 36.59
N GLN A 43 18.57 3.29 37.82
CA GLN A 43 17.87 2.59 38.87
C GLN A 43 17.25 3.57 39.87
N ASN A 44 16.16 3.13 40.47
CA ASN A 44 15.56 3.79 41.63
C ASN A 44 16.42 3.48 42.90
N PRO A 45 16.27 4.24 44.01
CA PRO A 45 16.96 3.98 45.26
C PRO A 45 16.71 2.58 45.84
N ASP A 46 15.61 1.96 45.51
CA ASP A 46 15.25 0.60 45.92
C ASP A 46 15.88 -0.50 45.07
N GLY A 47 16.69 -0.13 44.04
CA GLY A 47 17.33 -1.06 43.11
C GLY A 47 16.44 -1.46 41.92
N SER A 48 15.17 -1.05 41.86
CA SER A 48 14.31 -1.31 40.72
C SER A 48 14.67 -0.42 39.53
N MET A 49 14.35 -0.85 38.29
CA MET A 49 14.62 -0.06 37.10
C MET A 49 13.65 1.12 37.00
N SER A 50 14.18 2.34 36.84
CA SER A 50 13.38 3.53 36.62
C SER A 50 12.55 3.43 35.35
N ARG A 51 11.29 3.88 35.42
CA ARG A 51 10.35 3.92 34.30
C ARG A 51 10.06 5.38 33.93
N LEU A 52 9.30 5.59 32.87
CA LEU A 52 9.08 6.91 32.31
C LEU A 52 8.67 8.00 33.32
N PRO A 53 7.80 7.75 34.32
CA PRO A 53 7.48 8.77 35.33
C PRO A 53 8.68 9.22 36.14
N GLN A 54 9.49 8.26 36.65
CA GLN A 54 10.70 8.54 37.42
C GLN A 54 11.78 9.19 36.55
N LEU A 55 11.95 8.70 35.29
CA LEU A 55 12.91 9.27 34.33
C LEU A 55 12.60 10.73 33.97
N LYS A 56 11.32 11.11 33.88
CA LYS A 56 10.93 12.53 33.68
C LYS A 56 11.36 13.41 34.85
N GLN A 57 11.20 12.92 36.08
CA GLN A 57 11.61 13.67 37.27
C GLN A 57 13.14 13.74 37.34
N TYR A 58 13.83 12.66 37.12
CA TYR A 58 15.29 12.55 37.09
C TYR A 58 15.89 13.52 36.05
N ALA A 59 15.35 13.47 34.81
CA ALA A 59 15.81 14.37 33.74
C ALA A 59 15.64 15.89 34.12
N LYS A 60 14.53 16.25 34.78
CA LYS A 60 14.27 17.59 35.23
C LYS A 60 15.25 18.00 36.36
N GLU A 61 15.48 17.13 37.32
CA GLU A 61 16.36 17.38 38.46
C GLU A 61 17.82 17.59 38.02
N TRP A 62 18.29 16.79 37.08
CA TRP A 62 19.68 16.82 36.59
C TRP A 62 19.87 17.64 35.31
N GLY A 63 18.85 18.35 34.85
CA GLY A 63 18.90 19.15 33.60
C GLY A 63 19.22 18.32 32.33
N MET A 64 18.86 17.04 32.32
CA MET A 64 19.16 16.13 31.23
C MET A 64 18.08 16.20 30.15
N LYS A 65 18.47 15.88 28.90
CA LYS A 65 17.52 15.72 27.81
C LYS A 65 16.89 14.33 27.89
N LEU A 66 15.59 14.24 27.65
CA LEU A 66 14.84 13.00 27.57
C LEU A 66 14.24 12.88 26.17
N ILE A 67 14.60 11.81 25.48
CA ILE A 67 14.05 11.48 24.15
C ILE A 67 13.56 10.04 24.15
N SER A 68 12.65 9.71 23.26
CA SER A 68 12.25 8.32 23.02
C SER A 68 12.92 7.74 21.77
N ILE A 69 13.12 6.44 21.74
CA ILE A 69 13.60 5.74 20.53
C ILE A 69 12.61 5.93 19.38
N ALA A 70 11.31 6.00 19.68
CA ALA A 70 10.27 6.24 18.68
C ALA A 70 10.43 7.61 17.99
N ASP A 71 10.73 8.66 18.78
CA ASP A 71 10.99 10.00 18.23
C ASP A 71 12.27 10.04 17.39
N LEU A 72 13.32 9.33 17.83
CA LEU A 72 14.57 9.20 17.08
C LEU A 72 14.36 8.48 15.76
N ILE A 73 13.59 7.39 15.74
CA ILE A 73 13.19 6.69 14.52
C ILE A 73 12.44 7.64 13.58
N SER A 74 11.44 8.36 14.09
CA SER A 74 10.67 9.33 13.30
C SER A 74 11.54 10.42 12.71
N TYR A 75 12.45 10.97 13.52
CA TYR A 75 13.41 11.99 13.09
C TYR A 75 14.31 11.46 11.94
N ARG A 76 14.88 10.27 12.08
CA ARG A 76 15.73 9.66 11.05
C ARG A 76 14.97 9.36 9.77
N PHE A 77 13.75 8.83 9.87
CA PHE A 77 12.90 8.60 8.70
C PHE A 77 12.57 9.88 7.93
N GLN A 78 12.42 11.01 8.61
CA GLN A 78 12.12 12.30 8.00
C GLN A 78 13.36 12.97 7.38
N ASN A 79 14.53 12.78 7.97
CA ASN A 79 15.74 13.53 7.62
C ASN A 79 16.78 12.73 6.84
N GLU A 80 16.68 11.41 6.80
CA GLU A 80 17.63 10.54 6.10
C GLU A 80 16.99 9.88 4.88
N ARG A 81 17.79 9.72 3.84
CA ARG A 81 17.40 8.97 2.65
C ARG A 81 17.96 7.55 2.75
N PHE A 82 17.10 6.56 2.57
CA PHE A 82 17.46 5.13 2.54
C PHE A 82 16.80 4.36 1.39
N VAL A 83 15.97 5.04 0.59
CA VAL A 83 15.35 4.47 -0.61
C VAL A 83 15.94 5.13 -1.85
N TYR A 84 16.53 4.32 -2.70
CA TYR A 84 17.25 4.81 -3.88
C TYR A 84 16.73 4.16 -5.15
N ARG A 85 16.54 4.98 -6.19
CA ARG A 85 16.26 4.50 -7.53
C ARG A 85 17.50 3.80 -8.09
N LYS A 86 17.33 2.61 -8.64
CA LYS A 86 18.42 1.81 -9.22
C LYS A 86 18.25 1.58 -10.71
N SER A 87 17.02 1.59 -11.22
CA SER A 87 16.74 1.33 -12.64
C SER A 87 15.43 1.96 -13.07
N ASP A 88 15.25 2.10 -14.38
CA ASP A 88 13.97 2.41 -14.99
C ASP A 88 13.80 1.72 -16.35
N ALA A 89 12.56 1.48 -16.74
CA ALA A 89 12.20 0.88 -18.02
C ALA A 89 10.79 1.29 -18.44
N ILE A 90 10.48 1.16 -19.72
CA ILE A 90 9.10 1.23 -20.20
C ILE A 90 8.43 -0.13 -19.95
N LEU A 91 7.27 -0.12 -19.35
CA LEU A 91 6.47 -1.29 -19.06
C LEU A 91 5.13 -1.22 -19.81
N PRO A 92 5.00 -1.84 -20.96
CA PRO A 92 3.70 -2.08 -21.60
C PRO A 92 2.87 -3.02 -20.74
N SER A 93 1.61 -2.68 -20.51
CA SER A 93 0.68 -3.48 -19.73
C SER A 93 -0.70 -3.50 -20.37
N ILE A 94 -1.58 -4.38 -19.89
CA ILE A 94 -3.00 -4.42 -20.31
C ILE A 94 -3.76 -3.13 -19.94
N PHE A 95 -3.22 -2.35 -19.00
CA PHE A 95 -3.77 -1.05 -18.58
C PHE A 95 -3.16 0.14 -19.32
N GLY A 96 -2.17 -0.07 -20.17
CA GLY A 96 -1.46 0.95 -20.93
C GLY A 96 0.05 0.93 -20.72
N ASN A 97 0.74 1.96 -21.22
CA ASN A 97 2.18 2.08 -21.12
C ASN A 97 2.56 2.94 -19.93
N PHE A 98 3.35 2.38 -19.02
CA PHE A 98 3.89 3.07 -17.85
C PHE A 98 5.41 3.12 -17.90
N LYS A 99 6.00 4.15 -17.30
CA LYS A 99 7.41 4.14 -16.96
C LYS A 99 7.57 3.53 -15.57
N ALA A 100 8.27 2.41 -15.49
CA ALA A 100 8.55 1.69 -14.27
C ALA A 100 9.89 2.14 -13.69
N TYR A 101 9.92 2.51 -12.41
CA TYR A 101 11.12 2.86 -11.67
C TYR A 101 11.34 1.85 -10.55
N GLY A 102 12.51 1.19 -10.57
CA GLY A 102 12.92 0.24 -9.54
C GLY A 102 13.68 0.94 -8.41
N TYR A 103 13.31 0.65 -7.17
CA TYR A 103 13.91 1.21 -5.96
C TYR A 103 14.39 0.12 -5.03
N ILE A 104 15.48 0.39 -4.32
CA ILE A 104 15.99 -0.45 -3.23
C ILE A 104 15.93 0.34 -1.93
N ASN A 105 15.40 -0.27 -0.88
CA ASN A 105 15.52 0.16 0.50
C ASN A 105 16.81 -0.42 1.09
N GLU A 106 17.80 0.42 1.37
CA GLU A 106 19.11 -0.03 1.87
C GLU A 106 19.07 -0.51 3.33
N LEU A 107 17.98 -0.27 4.07
CA LEU A 107 17.84 -0.75 5.44
C LEU A 107 17.60 -2.26 5.51
N ASP A 108 16.84 -2.81 4.57
CA ASP A 108 16.42 -4.22 4.59
C ASP A 108 16.64 -4.97 3.27
N GLY A 109 17.11 -4.26 2.23
CA GLY A 109 17.32 -4.80 0.89
C GLY A 109 16.02 -5.04 0.11
N SER A 110 14.87 -4.58 0.61
CA SER A 110 13.61 -4.75 -0.10
C SER A 110 13.58 -3.90 -1.38
N GLU A 111 13.00 -4.48 -2.43
CA GLU A 111 12.83 -3.85 -3.72
C GLU A 111 11.40 -3.36 -3.88
N HIS A 112 11.23 -2.17 -4.40
CA HIS A 112 9.93 -1.55 -4.65
C HIS A 112 9.85 -1.04 -6.08
N ILE A 113 8.63 -0.82 -6.59
CA ILE A 113 8.43 -0.31 -7.93
C ILE A 113 7.44 0.86 -7.92
N ALA A 114 7.72 1.89 -8.70
CA ALA A 114 6.76 2.92 -9.03
C ALA A 114 6.43 2.87 -10.53
N LEU A 115 5.14 2.77 -10.83
CA LEU A 115 4.61 2.86 -12.20
C LEU A 115 4.10 4.28 -12.42
N VAL A 116 4.71 4.98 -13.33
CA VAL A 116 4.44 6.39 -13.61
C VAL A 116 3.84 6.53 -15.00
N LYS A 117 2.69 7.18 -15.06
CA LYS A 117 2.10 7.71 -16.29
C LYS A 117 2.29 9.21 -16.30
N GLN A 118 2.80 9.76 -17.39
CA GLN A 118 3.00 11.22 -17.52
C GLN A 118 2.84 11.67 -18.97
N LYS A 119 2.21 12.83 -19.12
CA LYS A 119 2.02 13.48 -20.44
C LYS A 119 3.25 14.28 -20.88
N SER A 120 4.05 14.73 -19.93
CA SER A 120 5.20 15.62 -20.14
C SER A 120 6.39 15.12 -19.29
N ASN A 121 7.53 15.82 -19.40
CA ASN A 121 8.72 15.48 -18.61
C ASN A 121 8.56 15.70 -17.10
N LYS A 122 7.46 16.31 -16.64
CA LYS A 122 7.18 16.57 -15.23
C LYS A 122 5.71 16.29 -14.94
N LEU A 123 5.44 15.67 -13.81
CA LEU A 123 4.08 15.45 -13.31
C LEU A 123 3.44 16.77 -12.86
N SER A 124 2.16 16.94 -13.20
CA SER A 124 1.36 18.12 -12.81
C SER A 124 0.81 17.93 -11.40
N GLU A 125 1.13 18.84 -10.47
CA GLU A 125 0.63 18.76 -9.10
C GLU A 125 -0.76 19.43 -8.97
N PRO A 126 -1.67 18.88 -8.18
CA PRO A 126 -1.54 17.66 -7.36
C PRO A 126 -1.67 16.35 -8.18
N VAL A 127 -0.70 15.46 -8.04
CA VAL A 127 -0.60 14.19 -8.78
C VAL A 127 -1.58 13.15 -8.23
N LEU A 128 -2.26 12.40 -9.09
CA LEU A 128 -3.04 11.24 -8.67
C LEU A 128 -2.10 10.08 -8.29
N VAL A 129 -2.17 9.61 -7.04
CA VAL A 129 -1.26 8.60 -6.52
C VAL A 129 -2.01 7.45 -5.86
N ARG A 130 -1.61 6.23 -6.17
CA ARG A 130 -1.94 5.03 -5.41
C ARG A 130 -0.71 4.47 -4.72
N MET A 131 -0.77 4.34 -3.40
CA MET A 131 0.19 3.53 -2.65
C MET A 131 -0.42 2.15 -2.43
N HIS A 132 0.12 1.15 -3.13
CA HIS A 132 -0.33 -0.24 -3.06
C HIS A 132 0.68 -1.06 -2.28
N SER A 133 0.24 -1.75 -1.23
CA SER A 133 1.08 -2.73 -0.53
C SER A 133 0.87 -4.11 -1.14
N GLU A 134 1.96 -4.80 -1.44
CA GLU A 134 1.99 -6.13 -2.03
C GLU A 134 1.02 -7.09 -1.33
N CYS A 135 0.32 -7.84 -2.14
CA CYS A 135 -0.50 -8.97 -1.75
C CYS A 135 -0.35 -10.07 -2.79
N LEU A 136 0.70 -10.88 -2.70
CA LEU A 136 1.03 -11.89 -3.71
C LEU A 136 -0.16 -12.80 -4.03
N THR A 137 -0.88 -13.24 -3.00
CA THR A 137 -2.05 -14.11 -3.18
C THR A 137 -3.19 -13.42 -3.92
N GLY A 138 -3.44 -12.14 -3.63
CA GLY A 138 -4.47 -11.35 -4.32
C GLY A 138 -4.00 -10.87 -5.67
N ASP A 139 -2.88 -10.15 -5.71
CA ASP A 139 -2.40 -9.44 -6.91
C ASP A 139 -2.00 -10.41 -8.04
N ALA A 140 -1.26 -11.49 -7.71
CA ALA A 140 -0.76 -12.44 -8.71
C ALA A 140 -1.67 -13.66 -8.89
N PHE A 141 -2.12 -14.29 -7.78
CA PHE A 141 -2.90 -15.52 -7.84
C PHE A 141 -4.41 -15.32 -7.87
N GLY A 142 -4.91 -14.08 -7.77
CA GLY A 142 -6.34 -13.80 -7.84
C GLY A 142 -7.15 -14.33 -6.68
N SER A 143 -6.55 -14.41 -5.47
CA SER A 143 -7.26 -14.85 -4.26
C SER A 143 -8.51 -14.00 -4.01
N LEU A 144 -9.63 -14.64 -3.77
CA LEU A 144 -10.91 -14.02 -3.47
C LEU A 144 -11.06 -13.62 -1.99
N ARG A 145 -10.07 -13.92 -1.13
CA ARG A 145 -10.07 -13.54 0.28
C ARG A 145 -9.89 -12.05 0.53
N CYS A 146 -9.50 -11.27 -0.49
CA CYS A 146 -9.26 -9.84 -0.37
C CYS A 146 -9.66 -9.10 -1.65
N ASP A 147 -9.62 -7.77 -1.57
CA ASP A 147 -9.90 -6.83 -2.66
C ASP A 147 -8.62 -6.22 -3.27
N CYS A 148 -7.42 -6.81 -3.02
CA CYS A 148 -6.14 -6.19 -3.40
C CYS A 148 -6.00 -6.06 -4.92
N ARG A 149 -6.16 -7.15 -5.67
CA ARG A 149 -6.05 -7.15 -7.13
C ARG A 149 -7.06 -6.21 -7.79
N PRO A 150 -8.37 -6.26 -7.50
CA PRO A 150 -9.31 -5.29 -8.06
C PRO A 150 -8.95 -3.83 -7.74
N GLN A 151 -8.42 -3.54 -6.54
CA GLN A 151 -7.95 -2.19 -6.22
C GLN A 151 -6.74 -1.78 -7.04
N LEU A 152 -5.78 -2.68 -7.29
CA LEU A 152 -4.61 -2.40 -8.11
C LEU A 152 -5.01 -2.12 -9.56
N GLU A 153 -5.85 -2.98 -10.12
CA GLU A 153 -6.38 -2.87 -11.49
C GLU A 153 -7.18 -1.57 -11.68
N ALA A 154 -8.08 -1.26 -10.75
CA ALA A 154 -8.85 -0.01 -10.78
C ALA A 154 -7.97 1.24 -10.68
N ALA A 155 -6.91 1.21 -9.86
CA ALA A 155 -5.97 2.32 -9.76
C ALA A 155 -5.18 2.52 -11.06
N LEU A 156 -4.68 1.44 -11.67
CA LEU A 156 -3.95 1.50 -12.93
C LEU A 156 -4.85 2.01 -14.07
N ALA A 157 -6.07 1.49 -14.20
CA ALA A 157 -7.04 1.92 -15.18
C ALA A 157 -7.42 3.41 -15.01
N ARG A 158 -7.60 3.85 -13.75
CA ARG A 158 -7.91 5.25 -13.45
C ARG A 158 -6.77 6.18 -13.84
N ILE A 159 -5.52 5.83 -13.52
CA ILE A 159 -4.34 6.62 -13.88
C ILE A 159 -4.15 6.66 -15.41
N GLU A 160 -4.38 5.54 -16.09
CA GLU A 160 -4.33 5.51 -17.56
C GLU A 160 -5.39 6.44 -18.18
N LYS A 161 -6.63 6.43 -17.65
CA LYS A 161 -7.72 7.31 -18.12
C LYS A 161 -7.40 8.79 -17.91
N GLU A 162 -6.74 9.15 -16.80
CA GLU A 162 -6.30 10.53 -16.54
C GLU A 162 -5.00 10.88 -17.26
N GLU A 163 -4.33 9.87 -17.88
CA GLU A 163 -3.07 10.00 -18.62
C GLU A 163 -1.91 10.55 -17.78
N GLU A 164 -2.11 10.74 -16.48
CA GLU A 164 -1.10 11.21 -15.54
C GLU A 164 -1.35 10.67 -14.13
N GLY A 165 -0.30 10.16 -13.48
CA GLY A 165 -0.37 9.65 -12.12
C GLY A 165 0.68 8.59 -11.81
N VAL A 166 0.64 8.08 -10.56
CA VAL A 166 1.65 7.15 -10.05
C VAL A 166 1.01 6.03 -9.23
N VAL A 167 1.39 4.79 -9.50
CA VAL A 167 1.19 3.66 -8.59
C VAL A 167 2.53 3.32 -7.94
N VAL A 168 2.64 3.49 -6.63
CA VAL A 168 3.79 2.99 -5.85
C VAL A 168 3.42 1.62 -5.28
N TYR A 169 4.09 0.58 -5.77
CA TYR A 169 3.91 -0.79 -5.32
C TYR A 169 4.98 -1.13 -4.29
N LEU A 170 4.56 -1.25 -3.03
CA LEU A 170 5.43 -1.49 -1.88
C LEU A 170 5.45 -2.98 -1.53
N ARG A 171 6.61 -3.60 -1.56
CA ARG A 171 6.80 -4.98 -1.16
C ARG A 171 6.77 -5.12 0.37
N GLN A 172 5.58 -5.05 0.91
CA GLN A 172 5.26 -5.14 2.34
C GLN A 172 4.10 -6.12 2.54
N GLU A 173 4.36 -7.37 2.17
CA GLU A 173 3.39 -8.47 2.20
C GLU A 173 2.80 -8.68 3.60
N GLY A 174 1.50 -9.02 3.64
CA GLY A 174 0.80 -9.34 4.87
C GLY A 174 0.76 -8.18 5.88
N ARG A 175 0.74 -6.92 5.43
CA ARG A 175 0.90 -5.73 6.27
C ARG A 175 2.24 -5.66 7.00
N GLY A 176 3.30 -6.20 6.37
CA GLY A 176 4.65 -6.19 6.92
C GLY A 176 5.06 -7.45 7.69
N ILE A 177 4.16 -8.43 7.87
CA ILE A 177 4.49 -9.70 8.55
C ILE A 177 5.10 -10.75 7.61
N GLY A 178 5.07 -10.51 6.30
CA GLY A 178 5.57 -11.39 5.26
C GLY A 178 4.60 -12.51 4.87
N LEU A 179 4.90 -13.16 3.74
CA LEU A 179 4.03 -14.15 3.11
C LEU A 179 3.74 -15.37 4.01
N ILE A 180 4.78 -15.91 4.65
CA ILE A 180 4.63 -17.14 5.46
C ILE A 180 3.72 -16.88 6.66
N ASN A 181 3.90 -15.76 7.37
CA ASN A 181 3.03 -15.44 8.51
C ASN A 181 1.62 -15.07 8.07
N LYS A 182 1.46 -14.47 6.88
CA LYS A 182 0.14 -14.26 6.28
C LYS A 182 -0.59 -15.58 6.02
N LEU A 183 0.10 -16.62 5.51
CA LEU A 183 -0.52 -17.94 5.33
C LEU A 183 -0.90 -18.59 6.66
N LYS A 184 -0.06 -18.45 7.71
CA LYS A 184 -0.42 -18.86 9.07
C LYS A 184 -1.66 -18.10 9.58
N ALA A 185 -1.74 -16.78 9.33
CA ALA A 185 -2.92 -16.00 9.67
C ALA A 185 -4.18 -16.49 8.95
N TYR A 186 -4.07 -16.87 7.67
CA TYR A 186 -5.18 -17.49 6.94
C TYR A 186 -5.66 -18.79 7.59
N SER A 187 -4.75 -19.67 8.01
CA SER A 187 -5.10 -20.91 8.73
C SER A 187 -5.83 -20.63 10.05
N LEU A 188 -5.44 -19.56 10.76
CA LEU A 188 -6.14 -19.12 11.97
C LEU A 188 -7.52 -18.52 11.67
N GLN A 189 -7.66 -17.82 10.56
CA GLN A 189 -8.96 -17.29 10.09
C GLN A 189 -9.91 -18.42 9.67
N ASP A 190 -9.41 -19.49 9.05
CA ASP A 190 -10.19 -20.69 8.77
C ASP A 190 -10.72 -21.36 10.06
N GLY A 191 -10.04 -21.13 11.19
CA GLY A 191 -10.46 -21.51 12.54
C GLY A 191 -11.39 -20.51 13.24
N GLY A 192 -11.87 -19.46 12.54
CA GLY A 192 -12.88 -18.51 13.06
C GLY A 192 -12.33 -17.20 13.65
N LEU A 193 -11.00 -16.95 13.58
CA LEU A 193 -10.44 -15.65 13.96
C LEU A 193 -10.57 -14.65 12.82
N ASP A 194 -10.69 -13.37 13.14
CA ASP A 194 -10.55 -12.33 12.10
C ASP A 194 -9.07 -11.98 11.81
N THR A 195 -8.85 -11.11 10.82
CA THR A 195 -7.50 -10.75 10.38
C THR A 195 -6.67 -10.05 11.47
N VAL A 196 -7.28 -9.27 12.37
CA VAL A 196 -6.58 -8.56 13.45
C VAL A 196 -6.22 -9.55 14.55
N GLU A 197 -7.19 -10.34 14.99
CA GLU A 197 -7.01 -11.38 16.02
C GLU A 197 -5.98 -12.44 15.60
N ALA A 198 -5.99 -12.84 14.33
CA ALA A 198 -5.01 -13.77 13.79
C ALA A 198 -3.58 -13.20 13.85
N ASN A 199 -3.39 -11.91 13.53
CA ASN A 199 -2.08 -11.27 13.63
C ASN A 199 -1.62 -11.16 15.09
N GLU A 200 -2.49 -10.75 16.00
CA GLU A 200 -2.18 -10.62 17.42
C GLU A 200 -1.81 -11.99 18.04
N LYS A 201 -2.54 -13.04 17.67
CA LYS A 201 -2.23 -14.42 18.11
C LYS A 201 -0.87 -14.90 17.61
N LEU A 202 -0.39 -14.40 16.47
CA LEU A 202 0.95 -14.65 15.95
C LEU A 202 2.02 -13.73 16.58
N GLY A 203 1.64 -12.83 17.49
CA GLY A 203 2.55 -11.90 18.17
C GLY A 203 2.87 -10.63 17.36
N PHE A 204 2.09 -10.32 16.34
CA PHE A 204 2.25 -9.12 15.51
C PHE A 204 1.19 -8.07 15.80
N PRO A 205 1.52 -6.77 15.76
CA PRO A 205 0.52 -5.73 15.76
C PRO A 205 -0.35 -5.78 14.48
N ALA A 206 -1.49 -5.14 14.50
CA ALA A 206 -2.47 -5.14 13.42
C ALA A 206 -1.91 -4.62 12.08
N ASP A 207 -0.92 -3.74 12.10
CA ASP A 207 -0.31 -3.14 10.90
C ASP A 207 1.14 -2.69 11.18
N LEU A 208 2.11 -3.33 10.52
CA LEU A 208 3.55 -3.05 10.58
C LEU A 208 4.07 -2.28 9.36
N ARG A 209 3.19 -1.85 8.46
CA ARG A 209 3.63 -1.17 7.23
C ARG A 209 4.30 0.15 7.52
N ASN A 210 5.41 0.38 6.84
CA ASN A 210 6.13 1.64 6.84
C ASN A 210 5.80 2.46 5.58
N TYR A 211 5.09 3.55 5.76
CA TYR A 211 4.73 4.44 4.65
C TYR A 211 5.84 5.43 4.29
N GLY A 212 6.88 5.55 5.10
CA GLY A 212 8.05 6.40 4.83
C GLY A 212 8.82 5.95 3.58
N VAL A 213 8.88 4.65 3.31
CA VAL A 213 9.45 4.12 2.06
C VAL A 213 8.72 4.71 0.85
N GLY A 214 7.39 4.67 0.87
CA GLY A 214 6.58 5.23 -0.20
C GLY A 214 6.72 6.75 -0.31
N ALA A 215 6.82 7.45 0.82
CA ALA A 215 7.06 8.88 0.83
C ALA A 215 8.40 9.24 0.19
N GLN A 216 9.48 8.50 0.48
CA GLN A 216 10.78 8.74 -0.15
C GLN A 216 10.78 8.45 -1.65
N ILE A 217 10.02 7.44 -2.11
CA ILE A 217 9.80 7.20 -3.55
C ILE A 217 9.09 8.40 -4.20
N LEU A 218 8.02 8.90 -3.59
CA LEU A 218 7.28 10.06 -4.10
C LEU A 218 8.13 11.33 -4.11
N THR A 219 8.95 11.55 -3.10
CA THR A 219 9.92 12.66 -3.04
C THR A 219 10.96 12.55 -4.15
N ASP A 220 11.49 11.34 -4.42
CA ASP A 220 12.44 11.10 -5.52
C ASP A 220 11.80 11.36 -6.90
N LEU A 221 10.50 11.13 -7.04
CA LEU A 221 9.72 11.48 -8.24
C LEU A 221 9.39 12.97 -8.33
N GLY A 222 9.77 13.78 -7.34
CA GLY A 222 9.55 15.22 -7.28
C GLY A 222 8.13 15.62 -6.87
N ILE A 223 7.34 14.70 -6.29
CA ILE A 223 5.95 14.93 -5.91
C ILE A 223 5.88 15.49 -4.50
N LYS A 224 5.30 16.68 -4.35
CA LYS A 224 5.06 17.36 -3.07
C LYS A 224 3.57 17.42 -2.72
N LYS A 225 2.70 17.53 -3.72
CA LYS A 225 1.24 17.60 -3.56
C LYS A 225 0.57 16.48 -4.35
N LEU A 226 -0.37 15.78 -3.73
CA LEU A 226 -1.02 14.65 -4.36
C LEU A 226 -2.49 14.48 -3.96
N LYS A 227 -3.23 13.84 -4.85
CA LYS A 227 -4.55 13.25 -4.61
C LYS A 227 -4.34 11.76 -4.35
N LEU A 228 -4.74 11.27 -3.18
CA LEU A 228 -4.43 9.90 -2.78
C LEU A 228 -5.61 8.95 -2.98
N LEU A 229 -5.45 7.99 -3.89
CA LEU A 229 -6.38 6.87 -4.09
C LEU A 229 -6.33 5.93 -2.88
N THR A 230 -7.20 6.14 -1.90
CA THR A 230 -7.21 5.34 -0.67
C THR A 230 -8.53 5.42 0.09
N ASN A 231 -8.84 4.34 0.82
CA ASN A 231 -9.88 4.31 1.85
C ASN A 231 -9.27 4.18 3.26
N ASN A 232 -7.91 4.12 3.38
CA ASN A 232 -7.22 3.95 4.64
C ASN A 232 -6.68 5.30 5.17
N PRO A 233 -7.23 5.84 6.29
CA PRO A 233 -6.79 7.11 6.85
C PRO A 233 -5.31 7.10 7.32
N ARG A 234 -4.79 5.94 7.73
CA ARG A 234 -3.38 5.80 8.13
C ARG A 234 -2.40 6.11 7.02
N LYS A 235 -2.79 5.88 5.74
CA LYS A 235 -1.95 6.23 4.59
C LYS A 235 -1.82 7.74 4.42
N ILE A 236 -2.88 8.49 4.72
CA ILE A 236 -2.89 9.96 4.67
C ILE A 236 -1.96 10.53 5.75
N ALA A 237 -2.19 10.11 7.00
CA ALA A 237 -1.37 10.54 8.13
C ALA A 237 0.11 10.17 7.96
N GLY A 238 0.39 8.98 7.39
CA GLY A 238 1.74 8.49 7.19
C GLY A 238 2.56 9.26 6.16
N LEU A 239 1.95 10.04 5.27
CA LEU A 239 2.66 10.86 4.27
C LEU A 239 2.96 12.28 4.76
N GLY A 240 2.08 12.85 5.58
CA GLY A 240 2.21 14.24 6.07
C GLY A 240 3.52 14.49 6.82
N GLY A 241 4.03 13.52 7.56
CA GLY A 241 5.30 13.59 8.28
C GLY A 241 6.55 13.70 7.40
N TYR A 242 6.42 13.50 6.08
CA TYR A 242 7.54 13.54 5.11
C TYR A 242 7.50 14.75 4.17
N GLY A 243 6.74 15.79 4.53
CA GLY A 243 6.62 16.99 3.70
C GLY A 243 5.79 16.80 2.43
N ILE A 244 4.99 15.74 2.36
CA ILE A 244 4.06 15.48 1.26
C ILE A 244 2.66 15.90 1.69
N GLU A 245 2.06 16.82 0.94
CA GLU A 245 0.72 17.32 1.14
C GLU A 245 -0.30 16.42 0.40
N VAL A 246 -1.18 15.77 1.15
CA VAL A 246 -2.34 15.09 0.57
C VAL A 246 -3.47 16.12 0.46
N THR A 247 -3.67 16.66 -0.74
CA THR A 247 -4.69 17.70 -0.99
C THR A 247 -6.09 17.14 -1.05
N GLU A 248 -6.22 15.88 -1.48
CA GLU A 248 -7.52 15.23 -1.67
C GLU A 248 -7.40 13.71 -1.42
N ARG A 249 -8.39 13.15 -0.75
CA ARG A 249 -8.61 11.70 -0.73
C ARG A 249 -9.54 11.32 -1.88
N VAL A 250 -9.06 10.49 -2.79
CA VAL A 250 -9.88 9.90 -3.85
C VAL A 250 -10.31 8.50 -3.40
N PRO A 251 -11.61 8.24 -3.23
CA PRO A 251 -12.09 6.92 -2.86
C PRO A 251 -11.73 5.86 -3.90
N LEU A 252 -11.35 4.67 -3.43
CA LEU A 252 -11.12 3.49 -4.27
C LEU A 252 -11.90 2.32 -3.68
N VAL A 253 -13.21 2.34 -3.89
CA VAL A 253 -14.13 1.35 -3.34
C VAL A 253 -14.33 0.25 -4.37
N ILE A 254 -14.20 -1.00 -3.93
CA ILE A 254 -14.47 -2.21 -4.72
C ILE A 254 -15.67 -2.90 -4.08
N CYS A 255 -16.62 -3.33 -4.88
CA CYS A 255 -17.79 -4.05 -4.40
C CYS A 255 -17.36 -5.34 -3.69
N PRO A 256 -17.94 -5.64 -2.50
CA PRO A 256 -17.71 -6.90 -1.82
C PRO A 256 -18.15 -8.08 -2.69
N GLY A 257 -17.31 -9.11 -2.75
CA GLY A 257 -17.69 -10.41 -3.27
C GLY A 257 -18.08 -11.36 -2.15
N GLU A 258 -18.59 -12.55 -2.52
CA GLU A 258 -19.03 -13.57 -1.58
C GLU A 258 -17.95 -13.96 -0.55
N HIS A 259 -16.68 -14.02 -0.97
CA HIS A 259 -15.57 -14.50 -0.14
C HIS A 259 -14.80 -13.42 0.63
N ASN A 260 -15.05 -12.12 0.40
CA ASN A 260 -14.30 -11.03 1.03
C ASN A 260 -15.17 -10.03 1.81
N SER A 261 -16.47 -10.25 1.90
CA SER A 261 -17.40 -9.36 2.60
C SER A 261 -17.01 -9.20 4.08
N GLU A 262 -16.69 -10.30 4.76
CA GLU A 262 -16.24 -10.29 6.15
C GLU A 262 -14.91 -9.54 6.32
N TYR A 263 -13.96 -9.78 5.45
CA TYR A 263 -12.67 -9.07 5.44
C TYR A 263 -12.84 -7.56 5.27
N LEU A 264 -13.74 -7.10 4.38
CA LEU A 264 -14.03 -5.68 4.20
C LEU A 264 -14.75 -5.09 5.41
N ASN A 265 -15.61 -5.86 6.07
CA ASN A 265 -16.27 -5.46 7.30
C ASN A 265 -15.25 -5.25 8.45
N VAL A 266 -14.31 -6.17 8.63
CA VAL A 266 -13.20 -6.02 9.59
C VAL A 266 -12.35 -4.79 9.29
N LYS A 267 -12.05 -4.50 8.01
CA LYS A 267 -11.36 -3.28 7.61
C LYS A 267 -12.12 -2.02 8.05
N ARG A 268 -13.44 -2.01 7.90
CA ARG A 268 -14.29 -0.89 8.32
C ARG A 268 -14.32 -0.74 9.83
N GLN A 269 -14.68 -1.79 10.55
CA GLN A 269 -14.96 -1.74 11.99
C GLN A 269 -13.70 -1.65 12.85
N LYS A 270 -12.67 -2.49 12.56
CA LYS A 270 -11.47 -2.60 13.41
C LYS A 270 -10.30 -1.74 12.92
N LEU A 271 -10.23 -1.40 11.64
CA LEU A 271 -9.11 -0.66 11.06
C LEU A 271 -9.47 0.77 10.62
N GLY A 272 -10.72 1.20 10.82
CA GLY A 272 -11.17 2.56 10.53
C GLY A 272 -11.15 2.93 9.05
N HIS A 273 -11.27 1.94 8.13
CA HIS A 273 -11.36 2.23 6.71
C HIS A 273 -12.66 2.99 6.39
N MET A 274 -12.53 4.05 5.60
CA MET A 274 -13.64 4.89 5.15
C MET A 274 -14.37 4.20 3.99
N LEU A 275 -15.18 3.18 4.32
CA LEU A 275 -16.04 2.44 3.41
C LEU A 275 -17.48 2.79 3.78
N GLU A 276 -18.10 3.73 3.05
CA GLU A 276 -19.49 4.17 3.27
C GLU A 276 -20.46 3.12 2.71
N GLU A 277 -21.46 2.73 3.49
CA GLU A 277 -22.46 1.72 3.10
C GLU A 277 -23.28 2.16 1.87
N GLU A 278 -23.61 3.44 1.78
CA GLU A 278 -24.42 3.99 0.69
C GLU A 278 -23.70 3.94 -0.66
N LYS A 279 -22.37 4.02 -0.66
CA LYS A 279 -21.58 3.92 -1.90
C LYS A 279 -21.23 2.49 -2.30
N LEU A 280 -21.38 1.52 -1.42
CA LEU A 280 -21.29 0.10 -1.78
C LEU A 280 -22.43 -0.33 -2.71
N ASN A 281 -23.58 0.36 -2.62
CA ASN A 281 -24.74 0.12 -3.44
C ASN A 281 -24.89 1.08 -4.64
N SER A 282 -24.05 2.15 -4.71
CA SER A 282 -24.10 3.20 -5.75
C SER A 282 -22.75 3.47 -6.39
N ILE A 283 -21.89 2.45 -6.50
CA ILE A 283 -20.65 2.62 -7.24
C ILE A 283 -21.01 2.73 -8.72
N ASP A 284 -20.70 3.88 -9.30
CA ASP A 284 -20.46 4.04 -10.73
C ASP A 284 -19.26 3.17 -11.14
N ILE A 285 -19.44 1.86 -11.05
CA ILE A 285 -18.70 0.97 -11.90
C ILE A 285 -19.44 1.11 -13.24
N ASP A 286 -18.76 1.68 -14.22
CA ASP A 286 -19.07 1.27 -15.60
C ASP A 286 -19.00 -0.26 -15.53
N PRO A 287 -20.11 -1.00 -15.45
CA PRO A 287 -20.05 -2.44 -15.39
C PRO A 287 -19.62 -2.91 -16.76
N TYR A 288 -18.31 -3.08 -16.95
CA TYR A 288 -17.83 -3.83 -18.10
C TYR A 288 -18.21 -5.29 -17.86
N ILE A 289 -19.33 -5.72 -18.38
CA ILE A 289 -19.58 -7.15 -18.54
C ILE A 289 -18.82 -7.57 -19.79
N ALA A 290 -17.59 -8.08 -19.61
CA ALA A 290 -16.88 -8.74 -20.68
C ALA A 290 -17.47 -10.14 -20.82
N ILE A 291 -18.31 -10.36 -21.83
CA ILE A 291 -18.77 -11.71 -22.20
C ILE A 291 -17.69 -12.31 -23.08
N PHE A 292 -16.94 -13.25 -22.53
CA PHE A 292 -15.97 -14.04 -23.28
C PHE A 292 -16.69 -15.25 -23.88
N LEU A 293 -16.79 -15.29 -25.18
CA LEU A 293 -17.18 -16.52 -25.89
C LEU A 293 -15.90 -17.28 -26.23
N ASP A 294 -15.73 -18.49 -25.73
CA ASP A 294 -14.58 -19.35 -26.05
C ASP A 294 -14.96 -20.30 -27.18
N GLY A 295 -14.26 -20.21 -28.34
CA GLY A 295 -14.54 -21.00 -29.53
C GLY A 295 -14.14 -20.38 -30.86
N ASP A 296 -14.35 -21.06 -31.95
CA ASP A 296 -14.10 -20.57 -33.31
C ASP A 296 -15.36 -19.85 -33.82
N TYR A 297 -15.34 -18.50 -33.82
CA TYR A 297 -16.49 -17.64 -34.10
C TYR A 297 -16.72 -17.35 -35.58
N LYS A 298 -15.90 -17.84 -36.48
CA LYS A 298 -16.03 -17.57 -37.90
C LYS A 298 -17.32 -18.15 -38.50
N SER A 299 -17.97 -19.06 -37.79
CA SER A 299 -19.19 -19.76 -38.23
C SER A 299 -20.41 -19.49 -37.32
N ILE A 300 -20.30 -18.66 -36.26
CA ILE A 300 -21.43 -18.45 -35.35
C ILE A 300 -22.12 -17.13 -35.71
N ASP A 301 -23.42 -17.21 -35.97
CA ASP A 301 -24.29 -16.05 -36.08
C ASP A 301 -24.48 -15.43 -34.68
N LEU A 302 -23.86 -14.25 -34.44
CA LEU A 302 -23.90 -13.55 -33.17
C LEU A 302 -25.16 -12.69 -32.99
N VAL A 303 -25.97 -12.52 -34.00
CA VAL A 303 -27.20 -11.72 -33.97
C VAL A 303 -28.20 -12.23 -32.90
N PRO A 304 -28.46 -13.53 -32.78
CA PRO A 304 -29.36 -14.06 -31.75
C PRO A 304 -28.85 -13.80 -30.31
N ILE A 305 -27.53 -13.89 -30.11
CA ILE A 305 -26.92 -13.64 -28.79
C ILE A 305 -27.03 -12.17 -28.42
N LYS A 306 -26.72 -11.28 -29.37
CA LYS A 306 -26.89 -9.83 -29.21
C LYS A 306 -28.31 -9.47 -28.83
N ASN A 307 -29.30 -10.02 -29.56
CA ASN A 307 -30.71 -9.73 -29.32
C ASN A 307 -31.16 -10.20 -27.92
N LYS A 308 -30.72 -11.37 -27.46
CA LYS A 308 -31.02 -11.84 -26.09
C LYS A 308 -30.41 -10.97 -25.01
N ILE A 309 -29.22 -10.42 -25.22
CA ILE A 309 -28.58 -9.49 -24.29
C ILE A 309 -29.38 -8.20 -24.24
N ILE A 310 -29.78 -7.66 -25.37
CA ILE A 310 -30.62 -6.45 -25.47
C ILE A 310 -31.94 -6.69 -24.75
N GLU A 311 -32.64 -7.76 -25.05
CA GLU A 311 -33.90 -8.15 -24.40
C GLU A 311 -33.77 -8.27 -22.87
N PHE A 312 -32.72 -8.93 -22.38
CA PHE A 312 -32.42 -9.03 -20.94
C PHE A 312 -32.25 -7.65 -20.31
N CYS A 313 -31.55 -6.76 -20.98
CA CYS A 313 -31.27 -5.42 -20.44
C CYS A 313 -32.50 -4.53 -20.48
N GLU A 314 -33.35 -4.63 -21.50
CA GLU A 314 -34.64 -3.95 -21.58
C GLU A 314 -35.59 -4.40 -20.44
N ILE A 315 -35.68 -5.72 -20.20
CA ILE A 315 -36.49 -6.26 -19.10
C ILE A 315 -36.01 -5.76 -17.73
N ASN A 316 -34.70 -5.62 -17.56
CA ASN A 316 -34.10 -5.18 -16.29
C ASN A 316 -33.87 -3.67 -16.21
N LYS A 317 -34.35 -2.87 -17.18
CA LYS A 317 -34.17 -1.42 -17.28
C LYS A 317 -32.69 -1.00 -17.23
N ILE A 318 -31.82 -1.77 -17.86
CA ILE A 318 -30.39 -1.51 -17.99
C ILE A 318 -30.16 -0.81 -19.32
N ASN A 319 -29.69 0.43 -19.32
CA ASN A 319 -29.31 1.13 -20.56
C ASN A 319 -28.00 0.56 -21.09
N ILE A 320 -27.94 0.20 -22.37
CA ILE A 320 -26.79 -0.45 -22.99
C ILE A 320 -26.29 0.37 -24.16
N LEU A 321 -24.97 0.62 -24.19
CA LEU A 321 -24.24 0.96 -25.41
C LEU A 321 -23.42 -0.26 -25.85
N LEU A 322 -23.73 -0.82 -27.02
CA LEU A 322 -22.98 -1.97 -27.57
C LEU A 322 -21.93 -1.44 -28.55
N GLU A 323 -20.67 -1.41 -28.11
CA GLU A 323 -19.51 -1.10 -28.96
C GLU A 323 -18.69 -2.34 -29.28
N SER A 324 -18.39 -2.57 -30.57
CA SER A 324 -17.37 -3.53 -30.99
C SER A 324 -16.00 -2.85 -31.02
N SER A 325 -15.07 -3.26 -30.15
CA SER A 325 -13.73 -2.69 -30.16
C SER A 325 -12.72 -3.63 -30.82
N PRO A 326 -12.16 -3.27 -31.99
CA PRO A 326 -11.14 -4.08 -32.67
C PRO A 326 -9.81 -4.13 -31.91
N ARG A 327 -9.54 -3.21 -30.95
CA ARG A 327 -8.25 -3.10 -30.25
C ARG A 327 -7.99 -4.20 -29.22
N LEU A 328 -9.03 -4.84 -28.69
CA LEU A 328 -8.90 -5.97 -27.76
C LEU A 328 -8.61 -7.31 -28.47
N LEU A 329 -8.76 -7.36 -29.79
CA LEU A 329 -8.55 -8.56 -30.62
C LEU A 329 -7.07 -8.89 -30.86
N ALA A 330 -6.14 -7.96 -30.61
CA ALA A 330 -4.73 -8.12 -30.99
C ALA A 330 -3.88 -8.93 -29.98
N PHE A 331 -4.39 -9.21 -28.78
CA PHE A 331 -3.56 -9.79 -27.70
C PHE A 331 -3.57 -11.31 -27.58
N TRP A 332 -4.50 -11.99 -28.26
CA TRP A 332 -4.57 -13.45 -28.24
C TRP A 332 -4.69 -13.95 -29.68
N ASN A 333 -3.86 -14.90 -30.05
CA ASN A 333 -3.86 -15.52 -31.40
C ASN A 333 -5.19 -16.23 -31.75
N ARG A 334 -6.29 -15.91 -31.09
CA ARG A 334 -7.65 -16.37 -31.39
C ARG A 334 -8.59 -15.15 -31.37
N PRO A 335 -9.46 -14.98 -32.35
CA PRO A 335 -10.43 -13.87 -32.35
C PRO A 335 -11.42 -14.07 -31.18
N LYS A 336 -11.44 -13.13 -30.24
CA LYS A 336 -12.46 -13.03 -29.19
C LYS A 336 -13.31 -11.80 -29.46
N LEU A 337 -14.62 -11.97 -29.44
CA LEU A 337 -15.53 -10.83 -29.52
C LEU A 337 -15.78 -10.30 -28.13
N VAL A 338 -15.47 -9.02 -27.91
CA VAL A 338 -15.71 -8.34 -26.64
C VAL A 338 -16.81 -7.33 -26.86
N TRP A 339 -17.91 -7.48 -26.13
CA TRP A 339 -18.98 -6.51 -26.07
C TRP A 339 -18.83 -5.65 -24.82
N LYS A 340 -18.78 -4.33 -25.00
CA LYS A 340 -18.78 -3.37 -23.90
C LYS A 340 -20.22 -2.93 -23.65
N ILE A 341 -20.71 -3.21 -22.44
CA ILE A 341 -21.99 -2.68 -21.97
C ILE A 341 -21.67 -1.44 -21.15
N VAL A 342 -22.10 -0.29 -21.60
CA VAL A 342 -21.93 0.99 -20.89
C VAL A 342 -23.29 1.38 -20.33
N HIS A 343 -23.36 1.64 -19.04
CA HIS A 343 -24.53 2.22 -18.41
C HIS A 343 -24.55 3.72 -18.70
N ASP A 344 -25.50 4.19 -19.48
CA ASP A 344 -25.72 5.63 -19.67
C ASP A 344 -26.57 6.14 -18.51
N LYS A 345 -26.07 7.15 -17.77
CA LYS A 345 -26.84 7.85 -16.77
C LYS A 345 -27.51 9.05 -17.45
N ASN A 346 -28.81 9.05 -17.49
CA ASN A 346 -29.61 10.26 -17.52
C ASN A 346 -29.93 10.71 -16.09
#